data_e7759d8de2891cc79b7bdd1d29369310
#
_entry.id   e7759d8de2891cc79b7bdd1d29369310
#
_cell.length_a   1.000
_cell.length_b   1.000
_cell.length_c   1.000
_cell.angle_alpha   90.00
_cell.angle_beta   90.00
_cell.angle_gamma   90.00
#
_symmetry.space_group_name_H-M   'P 1'
#
loop_
_entity.id
_entity.type
_entity.pdbx_description
1 polymer ?
#
loop_
_entity_poly.entity_id
_entity_poly.type
_entity_poly.pdbx_seq_one_letter_code
_entity_poly.pdbx_strand_id
1 'polypeptide(L)'
;MTVRTGRDLKRISKELRGMDNREVRKRFSRELRATAAPIVPAVRKAIRNIPSKRGYSPEGLRGRMARATRLEVRTVGKDAGVRIRVDGRKMPSKQRALQSYMEGVKPRWRHPVFGTDVWVQQPAKPYFFRTVEPLGVRTQVRLIKVIDQVAKDIS
;
A
#
# COMPACT_ATOMS: atom_id res chain seq x y z
N MET A 1 -12.90 -2.97 -1.07
CA MET A 1 -13.32 -2.05 0.02
C MET A 1 -13.36 -0.63 -0.54
N THR A 2 -14.59 -0.14 -0.85
CA THR A 2 -14.77 1.23 -1.36
C THR A 2 -14.93 2.14 -0.16
N VAL A 3 -13.89 2.82 0.19
CA VAL A 3 -13.86 3.72 1.34
C VAL A 3 -14.66 4.96 1.00
N ARG A 4 -15.65 5.35 1.82
CA ARG A 4 -16.42 6.60 1.69
C ARG A 4 -15.53 7.84 1.61
N THR A 5 -14.34 7.79 2.23
CA THR A 5 -13.24 8.75 2.10
C THR A 5 -12.91 9.15 0.64
N GLY A 6 -13.21 8.31 -0.36
CA GLY A 6 -12.94 8.65 -1.76
C GLY A 6 -13.82 9.77 -2.32
N ARG A 7 -15.07 9.92 -1.86
CA ARG A 7 -15.98 11.01 -2.27
C ARG A 7 -15.60 12.32 -1.60
N ASP A 8 -15.33 12.28 -0.31
CA ASP A 8 -14.94 13.46 0.47
C ASP A 8 -13.57 13.97 0.04
N LEU A 9 -12.61 13.06 -0.20
CA LEU A 9 -11.32 13.41 -0.80
C LEU A 9 -11.44 14.02 -2.20
N LYS A 10 -12.39 13.54 -3.03
CA LYS A 10 -12.62 14.14 -4.36
C LYS A 10 -13.20 15.54 -4.26
N ARG A 11 -14.14 15.78 -3.32
CA ARG A 11 -14.72 17.10 -3.06
C ARG A 11 -13.63 18.07 -2.64
N ILE A 12 -12.89 17.75 -1.57
CA ILE A 12 -11.79 18.59 -1.07
C ILE A 12 -10.70 18.76 -2.11
N SER A 13 -10.37 17.73 -2.89
CA SER A 13 -9.43 17.83 -4.00
C SER A 13 -9.86 18.84 -5.06
N LYS A 14 -11.18 18.98 -5.29
CA LYS A 14 -11.74 20.01 -6.21
C LYS A 14 -11.61 21.40 -5.61
N GLU A 15 -11.96 21.56 -4.34
CA GLU A 15 -11.83 22.83 -3.59
C GLU A 15 -10.37 23.26 -3.51
N LEU A 16 -9.45 22.37 -3.11
CA LEU A 16 -8.01 22.64 -3.07
C LEU A 16 -7.40 23.00 -4.43
N ARG A 17 -8.01 22.56 -5.53
CA ARG A 17 -7.54 22.91 -6.88
C ARG A 17 -7.86 24.36 -7.24
N GLY A 18 -9.01 24.87 -6.76
CA GLY A 18 -9.42 26.27 -6.94
C GLY A 18 -8.70 27.26 -6.02
N MET A 19 -8.01 26.77 -4.99
CA MET A 19 -7.28 27.59 -4.04
C MET A 19 -5.81 27.71 -4.42
N ASP A 20 -5.30 28.94 -4.48
CA ASP A 20 -3.87 29.23 -4.70
C ASP A 20 -3.03 29.04 -3.41
N ASN A 21 -3.54 28.29 -2.43
CA ASN A 21 -2.90 28.09 -1.15
C ASN A 21 -2.05 26.81 -1.13
N ARG A 22 -0.80 26.95 -1.57
CA ARG A 22 0.20 25.87 -1.57
C ARG A 22 0.46 25.29 -0.18
N GLU A 23 0.37 26.11 0.86
CA GLU A 23 0.65 25.68 2.24
C GLU A 23 -0.44 24.75 2.78
N VAL A 24 -1.73 25.05 2.53
CA VAL A 24 -2.85 24.17 2.91
C VAL A 24 -2.69 22.80 2.23
N ARG A 25 -2.35 22.78 0.94
CA ARG A 25 -2.12 21.52 0.20
C ARG A 25 -0.95 20.71 0.78
N LYS A 26 0.14 21.39 1.14
CA LYS A 26 1.30 20.73 1.76
C LYS A 26 0.95 20.16 3.13
N ARG A 27 0.28 20.95 3.99
CA ARG A 27 -0.19 20.51 5.30
C ARG A 27 -1.08 19.29 5.18
N PHE A 28 -2.11 19.35 4.32
CA PHE A 28 -3.03 18.25 4.06
C PHE A 28 -2.30 16.97 3.62
N SER A 29 -1.40 17.09 2.64
CA SER A 29 -0.59 15.95 2.17
C SER A 29 0.26 15.34 3.29
N ARG A 30 0.86 16.19 4.14
CA ARG A 30 1.67 15.76 5.28
C ARG A 30 0.84 15.00 6.33
N GLU A 31 -0.33 15.49 6.67
CA GLU A 31 -1.22 14.88 7.65
C GLU A 31 -1.79 13.55 7.16
N LEU A 32 -2.22 13.47 5.89
CA LEU A 32 -2.65 12.22 5.27
C LEU A 32 -1.52 11.18 5.29
N ARG A 33 -0.29 11.61 4.97
CA ARG A 33 0.89 10.75 4.99
C ARG A 33 1.21 10.26 6.40
N ALA A 34 1.23 11.14 7.39
CA ALA A 34 1.50 10.81 8.78
C ALA A 34 0.48 9.79 9.32
N THR A 35 -0.80 9.98 8.99
CA THR A 35 -1.90 9.10 9.41
C THR A 35 -1.77 7.69 8.82
N ALA A 36 -1.34 7.54 7.58
CA ALA A 36 -1.24 6.24 6.91
C ALA A 36 0.14 5.58 7.01
N ALA A 37 1.17 6.34 7.36
CA ALA A 37 2.55 5.85 7.44
C ALA A 37 2.74 4.59 8.31
N PRO A 38 2.06 4.43 9.46
CA PRO A 38 2.23 3.24 10.32
C PRO A 38 1.85 1.92 9.66
N ILE A 39 1.04 1.93 8.60
CA ILE A 39 0.67 0.70 7.88
C ILE A 39 1.86 0.12 7.11
N VAL A 40 2.76 0.96 6.61
CA VAL A 40 3.92 0.52 5.80
C VAL A 40 4.83 -0.44 6.56
N PRO A 41 5.32 -0.12 7.78
CA PRO A 41 6.15 -1.05 8.54
C PRO A 41 5.41 -2.33 8.92
N ALA A 42 4.09 -2.29 9.18
CA ALA A 42 3.28 -3.46 9.45
C ALA A 42 3.25 -4.41 8.23
N VAL A 43 2.99 -3.88 7.02
CA VAL A 43 3.04 -4.67 5.78
C VAL A 43 4.45 -5.23 5.53
N ARG A 44 5.50 -4.43 5.73
CA ARG A 44 6.89 -4.88 5.60
C ARG A 44 7.22 -6.01 6.57
N LYS A 45 6.75 -5.93 7.81
CA LYS A 45 6.90 -6.99 8.81
C LYS A 45 6.16 -8.27 8.36
N ALA A 46 4.92 -8.15 7.91
CA ALA A 46 4.15 -9.28 7.40
C ALA A 46 4.85 -9.98 6.22
N ILE A 47 5.42 -9.22 5.27
CA ILE A 47 6.19 -9.77 4.15
C ILE A 47 7.42 -10.55 4.64
N ARG A 48 8.19 -10.00 5.59
CA ARG A 48 9.38 -10.67 6.14
C ARG A 48 9.02 -11.98 6.84
N ASN A 49 7.87 -12.02 7.49
CA ASN A 49 7.38 -13.16 8.25
C ASN A 49 6.68 -14.23 7.38
N ILE A 50 6.57 -14.06 6.05
CA ILE A 50 6.03 -15.10 5.17
C ILE A 50 6.89 -16.36 5.32
N PRO A 51 6.30 -17.53 5.69
CA PRO A 51 7.08 -18.76 5.91
C PRO A 51 7.83 -19.21 4.65
N SER A 52 9.07 -19.61 4.81
CA SER A 52 9.92 -20.14 3.73
C SER A 52 10.92 -21.15 4.29
N LYS A 53 11.17 -22.23 3.56
CA LYS A 53 12.15 -23.26 3.93
C LYS A 53 13.57 -22.72 4.13
N ARG A 54 13.96 -21.69 3.35
CA ARG A 54 15.30 -21.06 3.41
C ARG A 54 15.43 -19.93 4.44
N GLY A 55 14.45 -19.73 5.30
CA GLY A 55 14.47 -18.62 6.24
C GLY A 55 14.32 -17.25 5.56
N TYR A 56 14.57 -16.16 6.30
CA TYR A 56 14.55 -14.81 5.83
C TYR A 56 15.96 -14.32 5.46
N SER A 57 16.09 -13.68 4.32
CA SER A 57 17.29 -12.92 3.93
C SER A 57 16.86 -11.53 3.47
N PRO A 58 17.53 -10.46 3.95
CA PRO A 58 17.28 -9.08 3.48
C PRO A 58 17.46 -8.93 1.96
N GLU A 59 18.42 -9.64 1.38
CA GLU A 59 18.75 -9.61 -0.05
C GLU A 59 17.83 -10.51 -0.89
N GLY A 60 17.09 -11.40 -0.23
CA GLY A 60 16.14 -12.31 -0.86
C GLY A 60 14.88 -11.60 -1.36
N LEU A 61 13.99 -12.36 -2.01
CA LEU A 61 12.75 -11.83 -2.59
C LEU A 61 11.84 -11.12 -1.59
N ARG A 62 11.70 -11.66 -0.38
CA ARG A 62 10.89 -11.05 0.68
C ARG A 62 11.47 -9.71 1.14
N GLY A 63 12.79 -9.62 1.25
CA GLY A 63 13.48 -8.37 1.56
C GLY A 63 13.22 -7.32 0.46
N ARG A 64 13.32 -7.70 -0.81
CA ARG A 64 13.00 -6.84 -1.96
C ARG A 64 11.54 -6.41 -1.97
N MET A 65 10.58 -7.32 -1.74
CA MET A 65 9.16 -7.00 -1.61
C MET A 65 8.91 -6.01 -0.46
N ALA A 66 9.51 -6.22 0.69
CA ALA A 66 9.38 -5.31 1.83
C ALA A 66 9.91 -3.91 1.49
N ARG A 67 11.08 -3.79 0.84
CA ARG A 67 11.61 -2.52 0.36
C ARG A 67 10.77 -1.89 -0.75
N ALA A 68 10.08 -2.70 -1.56
CA ALA A 68 9.17 -2.23 -2.61
C ALA A 68 7.83 -1.70 -2.08
N THR A 69 7.52 -1.91 -0.78
CA THR A 69 6.29 -1.39 -0.17
C THR A 69 6.35 0.12 -0.03
N ARG A 70 5.35 0.83 -0.58
CA ARG A 70 5.28 2.29 -0.67
C ARG A 70 3.94 2.83 -0.23
N LEU A 71 3.99 4.02 0.35
CA LEU A 71 2.86 4.89 0.61
C LEU A 71 2.87 6.02 -0.44
N GLU A 72 1.75 6.15 -1.14
CA GLU A 72 1.50 7.24 -2.08
C GLU A 72 0.32 8.07 -1.56
N VAL A 73 0.50 9.39 -1.54
CA VAL A 73 -0.56 10.34 -1.19
C VAL A 73 -0.70 11.31 -2.34
N ARG A 74 -1.92 11.44 -2.84
CA ARG A 74 -2.31 12.42 -3.86
C ARG A 74 -3.47 13.24 -3.33
N THR A 75 -3.30 14.54 -3.27
CA THR A 75 -4.32 15.46 -2.75
C THR A 75 -5.17 16.09 -3.83
N VAL A 76 -4.77 15.98 -5.10
CA VAL A 76 -5.47 16.55 -6.24
C VAL A 76 -5.60 15.57 -7.40
N GLY A 77 -6.60 15.79 -8.26
CA GLY A 77 -6.84 14.99 -9.46
C GLY A 77 -7.81 13.82 -9.23
N LYS A 78 -8.07 13.08 -10.32
CA LYS A 78 -9.00 11.94 -10.31
C LYS A 78 -8.55 10.79 -9.39
N ASP A 79 -7.25 10.69 -9.14
CA ASP A 79 -6.63 9.67 -8.30
C ASP A 79 -6.30 10.19 -6.89
N ALA A 80 -6.96 11.27 -6.43
CA ALA A 80 -6.76 11.78 -5.08
C ALA A 80 -7.07 10.69 -4.05
N GLY A 81 -6.17 10.53 -3.09
CA GLY A 81 -6.30 9.47 -2.08
C GLY A 81 -4.98 9.06 -1.45
N VAL A 82 -5.11 8.12 -0.52
CA VAL A 82 -3.98 7.45 0.11
C VAL A 82 -3.94 6.01 -0.40
N ARG A 83 -2.79 5.59 -0.90
CA ARG A 83 -2.57 4.26 -1.45
C ARG A 83 -1.33 3.62 -0.86
N ILE A 84 -1.46 2.39 -0.41
CA ILE A 84 -0.33 1.55 -0.02
C ILE A 84 -0.23 0.42 -1.04
N ARG A 85 0.97 0.19 -1.55
CA ARG A 85 1.21 -0.88 -2.52
C ARG A 85 2.61 -1.47 -2.41
N VAL A 86 2.76 -2.69 -2.88
CA VAL A 86 4.06 -3.29 -3.18
C VAL A 86 4.35 -3.05 -4.65
N ASP A 87 5.38 -2.25 -4.96
CA ASP A 87 5.70 -1.86 -6.34
C ASP A 87 6.46 -2.98 -7.06
N GLY A 88 5.75 -3.75 -7.89
CA GLY A 88 6.32 -4.85 -8.67
C GLY A 88 7.46 -4.43 -9.62
N ARG A 89 7.52 -3.15 -10.04
CA ARG A 89 8.61 -2.63 -10.87
C ARG A 89 9.96 -2.62 -10.14
N LYS A 90 9.94 -2.67 -8.80
CA LYS A 90 11.15 -2.80 -7.96
C LYS A 90 11.59 -4.23 -7.74
N MET A 91 10.83 -5.19 -8.28
CA MET A 91 11.17 -6.60 -8.26
C MET A 91 11.97 -6.97 -9.53
N PRO A 92 12.77 -8.05 -9.50
CA PRO A 92 13.38 -8.58 -10.70
C PRO A 92 12.34 -8.84 -11.80
N SER A 93 12.70 -8.67 -13.07
CA SER A 93 11.75 -8.68 -14.21
C SER A 93 10.83 -9.90 -14.23
N LYS A 94 11.38 -11.10 -14.02
CA LYS A 94 10.64 -12.37 -13.97
C LYS A 94 9.78 -12.56 -12.71
N GLN A 95 9.86 -11.63 -11.73
CA GLN A 95 9.21 -11.75 -10.42
C GLN A 95 8.30 -10.57 -10.10
N ARG A 96 8.01 -9.73 -11.08
CA ARG A 96 7.17 -8.52 -10.90
C ARG A 96 5.77 -8.81 -10.40
N ALA A 97 5.21 -9.97 -10.73
CA ALA A 97 3.88 -10.37 -10.30
C ALA A 97 3.85 -11.17 -8.97
N LEU A 98 5.03 -11.43 -8.36
CA LEU A 98 5.13 -12.30 -7.19
C LEU A 98 4.23 -11.84 -6.04
N GLN A 99 4.15 -10.52 -5.75
CA GLN A 99 3.29 -9.98 -4.71
C GLN A 99 1.80 -10.33 -4.92
N SER A 100 1.33 -10.35 -6.19
CA SER A 100 -0.05 -10.69 -6.52
C SER A 100 -0.32 -12.19 -6.38
N TYR A 101 0.62 -13.03 -6.79
CA TYR A 101 0.53 -14.48 -6.60
C TYR A 101 0.56 -14.85 -5.11
N MET A 102 1.43 -14.22 -4.34
CA MET A 102 1.49 -14.43 -2.89
C MET A 102 0.17 -14.01 -2.22
N GLU A 103 -0.49 -12.96 -2.70
CA GLU A 103 -1.77 -12.47 -2.16
C GLU A 103 -2.97 -13.32 -2.55
N GLY A 104 -2.83 -14.22 -3.54
CA GLY A 104 -3.84 -15.20 -3.88
C GLY A 104 -4.64 -14.90 -5.16
N VAL A 105 -4.06 -14.17 -6.12
CA VAL A 105 -4.62 -14.05 -7.48
C VAL A 105 -4.89 -15.44 -8.08
N LYS A 106 -4.03 -16.43 -7.72
CA LYS A 106 -4.30 -17.86 -7.88
C LYS A 106 -4.05 -18.57 -6.56
N PRO A 107 -4.92 -19.51 -6.13
CA PRO A 107 -4.74 -20.25 -4.88
C PRO A 107 -3.42 -21.02 -4.83
N ARG A 108 -2.98 -21.51 -5.99
CA ARG A 108 -1.70 -22.18 -6.19
C ARG A 108 -1.13 -21.79 -7.55
N TRP A 109 0.20 -21.74 -7.65
CA TRP A 109 0.90 -21.52 -8.92
C TRP A 109 2.16 -22.37 -9.00
N ARG A 110 2.56 -22.69 -10.24
CA ARG A 110 3.83 -23.38 -10.51
C ARG A 110 4.93 -22.36 -10.76
N HIS A 111 6.10 -22.65 -10.26
CA HIS A 111 7.31 -21.90 -10.60
C HIS A 111 8.53 -22.83 -10.59
N PRO A 112 9.57 -22.52 -11.39
CA PRO A 112 10.80 -23.28 -11.35
C PRO A 112 11.54 -23.04 -10.02
N VAL A 113 12.19 -24.06 -9.51
CA VAL A 113 13.19 -23.91 -8.46
C VAL A 113 14.43 -23.31 -9.10
N PHE A 114 14.89 -22.17 -8.56
CA PHE A 114 16.04 -21.46 -9.11
C PHE A 114 17.28 -22.37 -9.23
N GLY A 115 17.88 -22.42 -10.41
CA GLY A 115 19.06 -23.20 -10.70
C GLY A 115 18.79 -24.69 -10.99
N THR A 116 17.52 -25.06 -11.18
CA THR A 116 17.14 -26.44 -11.55
C THR A 116 15.98 -26.43 -12.54
N ASP A 117 15.75 -27.53 -13.24
CA ASP A 117 14.58 -27.75 -14.11
C ASP A 117 13.34 -28.26 -13.33
N VAL A 118 13.44 -28.30 -12.02
CA VAL A 118 12.36 -28.78 -11.15
C VAL A 118 11.30 -27.69 -10.97
N TRP A 119 10.06 -28.01 -11.26
CA TRP A 119 8.90 -27.13 -11.03
C TRP A 119 8.16 -27.54 -9.78
N VAL A 120 7.90 -26.57 -8.92
CA VAL A 120 7.15 -26.78 -7.68
C VAL A 120 5.85 -26.03 -7.69
N GLN A 121 4.84 -26.61 -7.03
CA GLN A 121 3.57 -25.97 -6.77
C GLN A 121 3.64 -25.22 -5.44
N GLN A 122 3.34 -23.94 -5.45
CA GLN A 122 3.33 -23.11 -4.26
C GLN A 122 1.92 -22.61 -3.95
N PRO A 123 1.41 -22.78 -2.72
CA PRO A 123 0.18 -22.16 -2.29
C PRO A 123 0.36 -20.66 -2.07
N ALA A 124 -0.72 -19.91 -2.26
CA ALA A 124 -0.78 -18.51 -1.86
C ALA A 124 -0.56 -18.37 -0.35
N LYS A 125 0.08 -17.29 0.04
CA LYS A 125 0.31 -16.91 1.44
C LYS A 125 -0.05 -15.43 1.60
N PRO A 126 -1.36 -15.10 1.69
CA PRO A 126 -1.83 -13.73 1.79
C PRO A 126 -1.22 -13.01 2.99
N TYR A 127 -0.72 -11.82 2.77
CA TYR A 127 -0.05 -11.00 3.78
C TYR A 127 -0.57 -9.56 3.80
N PHE A 128 -0.95 -9.02 2.63
CA PHE A 128 -1.25 -7.60 2.48
C PHE A 128 -2.62 -7.26 3.05
N PHE A 129 -3.69 -7.83 2.53
CA PHE A 129 -5.05 -7.53 2.98
C PHE A 129 -5.26 -7.91 4.45
N ARG A 130 -4.77 -9.08 4.87
CA ARG A 130 -4.82 -9.50 6.29
C ARG A 130 -4.16 -8.49 7.24
N THR A 131 -3.13 -7.78 6.77
CA THR A 131 -2.44 -6.76 7.57
C THR A 131 -3.13 -5.41 7.45
N VAL A 132 -3.57 -5.03 6.24
CA VAL A 132 -4.10 -3.68 5.97
C VAL A 132 -5.53 -3.51 6.45
N GLU A 133 -6.40 -4.53 6.35
CA GLU A 133 -7.82 -4.41 6.74
C GLU A 133 -8.01 -3.97 8.19
N PRO A 134 -7.43 -4.64 9.21
CA PRO A 134 -7.64 -4.23 10.60
C PRO A 134 -7.04 -2.85 10.93
N LEU A 135 -5.94 -2.47 10.27
CA LEU A 135 -5.33 -1.16 10.41
C LEU A 135 -6.05 -0.09 9.60
N GLY A 136 -6.64 -0.49 8.46
CA GLY A 136 -7.35 0.37 7.53
C GLY A 136 -8.55 1.04 8.17
N VAL A 137 -9.35 0.33 8.96
CA VAL A 137 -10.52 0.87 9.66
C VAL A 137 -10.13 2.02 10.59
N ARG A 138 -9.11 1.81 11.44
CA ARG A 138 -8.62 2.86 12.36
C ARG A 138 -8.02 4.05 11.60
N THR A 139 -7.26 3.77 10.56
CA THR A 139 -6.64 4.80 9.71
C THR A 139 -7.72 5.59 8.97
N GLN A 140 -8.77 4.95 8.49
CA GLN A 140 -9.89 5.60 7.82
C GLN A 140 -10.59 6.63 8.72
N VAL A 141 -10.88 6.28 9.97
CA VAL A 141 -11.48 7.21 10.94
C VAL A 141 -10.59 8.44 11.14
N ARG A 142 -9.27 8.23 11.26
CA ARG A 142 -8.31 9.34 11.39
C ARG A 142 -8.23 10.19 10.12
N LEU A 143 -8.24 9.57 8.95
CA LEU A 143 -8.23 10.28 7.66
C LEU A 143 -9.49 11.14 7.49
N ILE A 144 -10.67 10.67 7.90
CA ILE A 144 -11.89 11.47 7.89
C ILE A 144 -11.73 12.71 8.77
N LYS A 145 -11.19 12.57 9.98
CA LYS A 145 -10.94 13.73 10.87
C LYS A 145 -9.99 14.76 10.25
N VAL A 146 -8.94 14.30 9.59
CA VAL A 146 -8.00 15.20 8.86
C VAL A 146 -8.74 15.92 7.72
N ILE A 147 -9.59 15.22 6.99
CA ILE A 147 -10.39 15.77 5.90
C ILE A 147 -11.36 16.84 6.44
N ASP A 148 -12.08 16.53 7.52
CA ASP A 148 -13.04 17.45 8.14
C ASP A 148 -12.35 18.71 8.68
N GLN A 149 -11.16 18.55 9.29
CA GLN A 149 -10.38 19.68 9.78
C GLN A 149 -9.94 20.61 8.64
N VAL A 150 -9.40 20.03 7.55
CA VAL A 150 -8.99 20.83 6.39
C VAL A 150 -10.21 21.50 5.73
N ALA A 151 -11.36 20.83 5.66
CA ALA A 151 -12.59 21.43 5.14
C ALA A 151 -13.01 22.67 5.96
N LYS A 152 -12.89 22.62 7.29
CA LYS A 152 -13.14 23.78 8.17
C LYS A 152 -12.14 24.90 7.96
N ASP A 153 -10.86 24.57 7.74
CA ASP A 153 -9.78 25.55 7.55
C ASP A 153 -9.89 26.31 6.20
N ILE A 154 -10.70 25.81 5.26
CA ILE A 154 -10.88 26.39 3.91
C ILE A 154 -12.30 26.97 3.68
N SER A 155 -13.20 26.79 4.63
CA SER A 155 -14.56 27.37 4.60
C SER A 155 -14.58 28.76 5.22
#